data_dbca7ca0cd8be77e8739e06b982d48f0
#
_entry.id   dbca7ca0cd8be77e8739e06b982d48f0
#
_cell.length_a   1.000
_cell.length_b   1.000
_cell.length_c   1.000
_cell.angle_alpha   90.00
_cell.angle_beta   90.00
_cell.angle_gamma   90.00
#
_symmetry.space_group_name_H-M   'P 1'
#
loop_
_entity.id
_entity.type
_entity.pdbx_description
1 polymer ?
#
loop_
_entity_poly.entity_id
_entity_poly.type
_entity_poly.pdbx_seq_one_letter_code
_entity_poly.pdbx_strand_id
1 'polypeptide(L)'
;MPVPVPPMKWDGWGDPALAEPLSDDITALLKNALGVSAEDIDAPTIDEVRLRPSALTESDEGALAAVVGADQVSTRDGDRLRRAGGKSTLDLLRRKSREPQDAPDGVVVPGSDDEIGEILNVCSRRRIAVVPFGGGTSVVGGLDPVRGEFGAVVSLDLRRFDAVGLDEISAEATLGAGLPGPRAEELLAERGYELGHYPQSFRFATIGGFAATRSSGQNSAGYGRFDEMVRGLRVVTPAGVLDLGRAPASAAGPDLRELFLGSEGAFGVITALRLQVHPVPEVRVYEAWTFPDFAIGAHALRAVEQQGDGPTVLRLSDEVETGIASALEGQSGSGGCLAITVFEGT
;
A
#
# COMPACT_ATOMS: atom_id res chain seq x y z
N MET A 1 -16.78 -7.52 12.82
CA MET A 1 -15.47 -7.26 13.44
C MET A 1 -14.58 -6.66 12.35
N PRO A 2 -13.74 -5.64 12.61
CA PRO A 2 -12.85 -5.10 11.59
C PRO A 2 -11.95 -6.20 11.04
N VAL A 3 -11.69 -6.16 9.74
CA VAL A 3 -10.82 -7.14 9.07
C VAL A 3 -9.43 -7.07 9.71
N PRO A 4 -8.89 -8.20 10.20
CA PRO A 4 -7.58 -8.19 10.81
C PRO A 4 -6.52 -7.82 9.74
N VAL A 5 -5.75 -6.77 10.01
CA VAL A 5 -4.58 -6.44 9.19
C VAL A 5 -3.53 -7.53 9.46
N PRO A 6 -2.96 -8.17 8.40
CA PRO A 6 -1.93 -9.16 8.59
C PRO A 6 -0.76 -8.59 9.40
N PRO A 7 -0.16 -9.37 10.31
CA PRO A 7 1.01 -8.91 11.04
C PRO A 7 2.16 -8.65 10.08
N MET A 8 2.72 -7.45 10.13
CA MET A 8 3.92 -7.09 9.38
C MET A 8 5.05 -6.81 10.36
N LYS A 9 6.27 -7.23 10.02
CA LYS A 9 7.47 -6.89 10.77
C LYS A 9 7.50 -5.39 11.05
N TRP A 10 7.72 -4.98 12.30
CA TRP A 10 7.72 -3.55 12.65
C TRP A 10 8.93 -2.83 12.05
N ASP A 11 10.08 -3.49 12.00
CA ASP A 11 11.39 -3.01 11.53
C ASP A 11 11.80 -3.55 10.16
N GLY A 12 10.88 -4.14 9.43
CA GLY A 12 11.14 -4.79 8.14
C GLY A 12 9.87 -4.99 7.32
N TRP A 13 10.01 -5.73 6.25
CA TRP A 13 8.93 -6.23 5.40
C TRP A 13 8.56 -7.66 5.76
N GLY A 14 7.36 -8.05 5.39
CA GLY A 14 6.89 -9.43 5.51
C GLY A 14 6.24 -9.76 6.84
N ASP A 15 5.71 -10.97 6.90
CA ASP A 15 5.12 -11.56 8.09
C ASP A 15 6.25 -12.10 8.99
N PRO A 16 6.31 -11.70 10.27
CA PRO A 16 7.33 -12.20 11.19
C PRO A 16 7.34 -13.73 11.33
N ALA A 17 6.18 -14.37 11.19
CA ALA A 17 6.04 -15.83 11.29
C ALA A 17 6.63 -16.58 10.08
N LEU A 18 6.83 -15.88 8.95
CA LEU A 18 7.40 -16.40 7.72
C LEU A 18 8.82 -15.89 7.46
N ALA A 19 9.44 -15.25 8.46
CA ALA A 19 10.80 -14.74 8.33
C ALA A 19 11.82 -15.89 8.33
N GLU A 20 12.58 -15.98 7.26
CA GLU A 20 13.70 -16.93 7.15
C GLU A 20 15.03 -16.16 7.16
N PRO A 21 16.10 -16.75 7.74
CA PRO A 21 17.44 -16.18 7.62
C PRO A 21 17.91 -16.23 6.16
N LEU A 22 18.80 -15.32 5.79
CA LEU A 22 19.44 -15.38 4.47
C LEU A 22 20.23 -16.71 4.36
N SER A 23 20.13 -17.37 3.20
CA SER A 23 20.95 -18.57 2.94
C SER A 23 22.43 -18.20 2.86
N ASP A 24 23.31 -19.21 3.09
CA ASP A 24 24.74 -19.03 2.98
C ASP A 24 25.15 -18.58 1.57
N ASP A 25 24.47 -19.08 0.52
CA ASP A 25 24.72 -18.71 -0.85
C ASP A 25 24.38 -17.23 -1.14
N ILE A 26 23.25 -16.74 -0.64
CA ILE A 26 22.89 -15.33 -0.76
C ILE A 26 23.90 -14.48 0.01
N THR A 27 24.27 -14.89 1.21
CA THR A 27 25.27 -14.18 2.02
C THR A 27 26.62 -14.11 1.31
N ALA A 28 27.05 -15.22 0.71
CA ALA A 28 28.29 -15.26 -0.07
C ALA A 28 28.20 -14.38 -1.33
N LEU A 29 27.07 -14.40 -2.04
CA LEU A 29 26.82 -13.55 -3.21
C LEU A 29 26.93 -12.06 -2.85
N LEU A 30 26.24 -11.61 -1.79
CA LEU A 30 26.27 -10.22 -1.33
C LEU A 30 27.70 -9.79 -0.95
N LYS A 31 28.44 -10.64 -0.26
CA LYS A 31 29.83 -10.39 0.12
C LYS A 31 30.75 -10.28 -1.10
N ASN A 32 30.63 -11.20 -2.04
CA ASN A 32 31.53 -11.28 -3.21
C ASN A 32 31.21 -10.23 -4.28
N ALA A 33 29.91 -9.96 -4.53
CA ALA A 33 29.48 -9.05 -5.59
C ALA A 33 29.44 -7.58 -5.10
N LEU A 34 29.08 -7.33 -3.85
CA LEU A 34 28.85 -5.98 -3.31
C LEU A 34 29.85 -5.58 -2.20
N GLY A 35 30.72 -6.49 -1.75
CA GLY A 35 31.63 -6.26 -0.65
C GLY A 35 30.92 -6.01 0.70
N VAL A 36 29.65 -6.40 0.80
CA VAL A 36 28.82 -6.21 2.00
C VAL A 36 29.04 -7.39 2.94
N SER A 37 29.45 -7.12 4.18
CA SER A 37 29.41 -8.09 5.27
C SER A 37 28.23 -7.77 6.18
N ALA A 38 27.54 -8.81 6.65
CA ALA A 38 26.57 -8.63 7.73
C ALA A 38 27.32 -8.16 8.98
N GLU A 39 27.01 -6.96 9.44
CA GLU A 39 27.37 -6.52 10.77
C GLU A 39 26.19 -6.78 11.68
N ASP A 40 26.44 -7.35 12.87
CA ASP A 40 25.41 -7.49 13.90
C ASP A 40 25.04 -6.08 14.39
N ILE A 41 23.93 -5.56 13.88
CA ILE A 41 23.37 -4.34 14.39
C ILE A 41 22.58 -4.69 15.64
N ASP A 42 23.01 -4.13 16.79
CA ASP A 42 22.26 -4.21 18.05
C ASP A 42 20.99 -3.37 17.97
N ALA A 43 20.02 -3.86 17.15
CA ALA A 43 18.75 -3.22 16.97
C ALA A 43 17.80 -3.53 18.13
N PRO A 44 17.01 -2.57 18.62
CA PRO A 44 16.06 -2.81 19.69
C PRO A 44 14.94 -3.75 19.20
N THR A 45 14.49 -4.62 20.07
CA THR A 45 13.21 -5.33 19.88
C THR A 45 12.05 -4.33 20.01
N ILE A 46 10.86 -4.70 19.52
CA ILE A 46 9.69 -3.81 19.58
C ILE A 46 9.36 -3.34 21.01
N ASP A 47 9.63 -4.19 22.01
CA ASP A 47 9.35 -3.89 23.42
C ASP A 47 10.45 -3.01 24.07
N GLU A 48 11.61 -2.90 23.45
CA GLU A 48 12.72 -2.05 23.89
C GLU A 48 12.68 -0.64 23.26
N VAL A 49 11.85 -0.45 22.21
CA VAL A 49 11.75 0.84 21.55
C VAL A 49 11.15 1.89 22.48
N ARG A 50 11.86 3.00 22.61
CA ARG A 50 11.38 4.16 23.35
C ARG A 50 10.76 5.14 22.37
N LEU A 51 9.54 5.61 22.67
CA LEU A 51 8.89 6.68 21.94
C LEU A 51 9.02 8.00 22.68
N ARG A 52 8.98 9.10 21.94
CA ARG A 52 8.75 10.41 22.55
C ARG A 52 7.37 10.44 23.20
N PRO A 53 7.20 11.08 24.36
CA PRO A 53 5.91 11.22 25.01
C PRO A 53 4.87 11.81 24.06
N SER A 54 3.63 11.36 24.19
CA SER A 54 2.50 11.97 23.47
C SER A 54 2.34 13.44 23.90
N ALA A 55 2.05 14.30 22.92
CA ALA A 55 1.74 15.70 23.15
C ALA A 55 0.21 15.96 23.21
N LEU A 56 -0.62 14.93 23.02
CA LEU A 56 -2.06 15.05 23.24
C LEU A 56 -2.33 15.31 24.73
N THR A 57 -3.18 16.29 25.01
CA THR A 57 -3.69 16.52 26.36
C THR A 57 -4.89 15.61 26.62
N GLU A 58 -5.24 15.37 27.90
CA GLU A 58 -6.49 14.66 28.26
C GLU A 58 -7.74 15.32 27.63
N SER A 59 -7.73 16.64 27.47
CA SER A 59 -8.81 17.38 26.79
C SER A 59 -8.86 17.08 25.29
N ASP A 60 -7.70 16.82 24.64
CA ASP A 60 -7.65 16.46 23.22
C ASP A 60 -8.15 15.03 23.03
N GLU A 61 -7.66 14.10 23.87
CA GLU A 61 -8.13 12.72 23.88
C GLU A 61 -9.64 12.63 24.13
N GLY A 62 -10.15 13.36 25.13
CA GLY A 62 -11.58 13.43 25.42
C GLY A 62 -12.41 13.98 24.27
N ALA A 63 -11.90 14.99 23.53
CA ALA A 63 -12.60 15.56 22.39
C ALA A 63 -12.65 14.59 21.20
N LEU A 64 -11.57 13.85 20.93
CA LEU A 64 -11.54 12.81 19.91
C LEU A 64 -12.42 11.62 20.31
N ALA A 65 -12.34 11.19 21.56
CA ALA A 65 -13.16 10.10 22.09
C ALA A 65 -14.67 10.42 22.08
N ALA A 66 -15.05 11.68 22.22
CA ALA A 66 -16.45 12.09 22.10
C ALA A 66 -17.02 11.88 20.68
N VAL A 67 -16.16 11.83 19.64
CA VAL A 67 -16.57 11.59 18.26
C VAL A 67 -16.69 10.10 17.96
N VAL A 68 -15.64 9.32 18.27
CA VAL A 68 -15.52 7.92 17.81
C VAL A 68 -15.76 6.88 18.92
N GLY A 69 -15.88 7.32 20.17
CA GLY A 69 -15.87 6.46 21.35
C GLY A 69 -14.46 6.26 21.91
N ALA A 70 -14.37 6.10 23.24
CA ALA A 70 -13.09 5.99 23.94
C ALA A 70 -12.25 4.78 23.48
N ASP A 71 -12.89 3.66 23.14
CA ASP A 71 -12.22 2.45 22.66
C ASP A 71 -11.58 2.62 21.27
N GLN A 72 -11.89 3.69 20.55
CA GLN A 72 -11.38 4.00 19.21
C GLN A 72 -10.28 5.06 19.22
N VAL A 73 -9.84 5.50 20.38
CA VAL A 73 -8.70 6.40 20.58
C VAL A 73 -7.65 5.71 21.44
N SER A 74 -6.41 5.69 20.97
CA SER A 74 -5.31 5.05 21.72
C SER A 74 -4.07 5.94 21.72
N THR A 75 -3.50 6.15 22.90
CA THR A 75 -2.19 6.78 23.11
C THR A 75 -1.13 5.78 23.58
N ARG A 76 -1.45 4.49 23.56
CA ARG A 76 -0.53 3.41 23.95
C ARG A 76 0.65 3.32 22.97
N ASP A 77 1.85 3.19 23.51
CA ASP A 77 3.09 3.16 22.71
C ASP A 77 3.07 2.08 21.63
N GLY A 78 2.56 0.87 21.92
CA GLY A 78 2.46 -0.20 20.94
C GLY A 78 1.54 0.12 19.75
N ASP A 79 0.47 0.89 19.95
CA ASP A 79 -0.43 1.32 18.88
C ASP A 79 0.19 2.46 18.06
N ARG A 80 0.83 3.41 18.74
CA ARG A 80 1.55 4.54 18.13
C ARG A 80 2.72 4.05 17.28
N LEU A 81 3.52 3.10 17.81
CA LEU A 81 4.68 2.56 17.12
C LEU A 81 4.32 1.87 15.80
N ARG A 82 3.21 1.13 15.78
CA ARG A 82 2.73 0.49 14.55
C ARG A 82 2.29 1.48 13.46
N ARG A 83 2.11 2.75 13.77
CA ARG A 83 1.77 3.85 12.84
C ARG A 83 2.89 4.89 12.72
N ALA A 84 4.09 4.56 13.18
CA ALA A 84 5.25 5.45 13.18
C ALA A 84 5.94 5.50 11.81
N GLY A 85 5.24 5.96 10.77
CA GLY A 85 5.80 6.09 9.43
C GLY A 85 5.60 4.85 8.54
N GLY A 86 6.24 4.86 7.39
CA GLY A 86 6.15 3.83 6.36
C GLY A 86 7.22 2.74 6.44
N LYS A 87 7.67 2.28 5.27
CA LYS A 87 8.64 1.17 5.11
C LYS A 87 9.75 1.51 4.11
N SER A 88 10.09 2.80 3.94
CA SER A 88 11.27 3.16 3.17
C SER A 88 12.54 2.63 3.86
N THR A 89 13.65 2.54 3.12
CA THR A 89 14.95 2.19 3.71
C THR A 89 15.30 3.10 4.88
N LEU A 90 14.99 4.40 4.77
CA LEU A 90 15.24 5.37 5.85
C LEU A 90 14.36 5.08 7.07
N ASP A 91 13.08 4.73 6.89
CA ASP A 91 12.19 4.34 7.98
C ASP A 91 12.73 3.11 8.70
N LEU A 92 13.15 2.09 7.95
CA LEU A 92 13.68 0.85 8.51
C LEU A 92 15.01 1.07 9.24
N LEU A 93 15.89 1.95 8.73
CA LEU A 93 17.13 2.33 9.41
C LEU A 93 16.85 3.08 10.72
N ARG A 94 15.91 4.04 10.72
CA ARG A 94 15.50 4.76 11.94
C ARG A 94 15.00 3.79 13.01
N ARG A 95 14.23 2.77 12.64
CA ARG A 95 13.70 1.76 13.57
C ARG A 95 14.77 0.92 14.24
N LYS A 96 15.95 0.81 13.65
CA LYS A 96 17.11 0.12 14.25
C LYS A 96 17.88 0.99 15.24
N SER A 97 17.53 2.26 15.41
CA SER A 97 18.15 3.15 16.38
C SER A 97 17.61 2.92 17.79
N ARG A 98 18.50 2.99 18.79
CA ARG A 98 18.14 2.98 20.22
C ARG A 98 17.70 4.36 20.75
N GLU A 99 17.82 5.41 19.92
CA GLU A 99 17.32 6.74 20.27
C GLU A 99 15.77 6.75 20.31
N PRO A 100 15.17 7.65 21.11
CA PRO A 100 13.72 7.79 21.13
C PRO A 100 13.16 8.11 19.75
N GLN A 101 12.22 7.28 19.30
CA GLN A 101 11.66 7.36 17.96
C GLN A 101 10.42 8.25 17.93
N ASP A 102 10.22 8.90 16.77
CA ASP A 102 9.00 9.64 16.49
C ASP A 102 7.85 8.69 16.15
N ALA A 103 6.70 8.98 16.72
CA ALA A 103 5.46 8.27 16.45
C ALA A 103 4.29 9.29 16.53
N PRO A 104 3.13 9.00 15.94
CA PRO A 104 1.96 9.84 16.16
C PRO A 104 1.65 9.92 17.66
N ASP A 105 1.09 11.03 18.10
CA ASP A 105 0.73 11.25 19.50
C ASP A 105 -0.45 10.38 19.93
N GLY A 106 -1.31 10.03 18.97
CA GLY A 106 -2.41 9.11 19.17
C GLY A 106 -2.84 8.44 17.87
N VAL A 107 -3.64 7.41 18.01
CA VAL A 107 -4.29 6.67 16.92
C VAL A 107 -5.79 6.82 17.10
N VAL A 108 -6.49 7.25 16.05
CA VAL A 108 -7.94 7.39 16.02
C VAL A 108 -8.51 6.49 14.93
N VAL A 109 -9.54 5.71 15.24
CA VAL A 109 -10.11 4.70 14.34
C VAL A 109 -11.58 5.03 14.02
N PRO A 110 -11.87 5.93 13.06
CA PRO A 110 -13.22 6.28 12.66
C PRO A 110 -13.92 5.13 11.91
N GLY A 111 -15.26 5.12 11.97
CA GLY A 111 -16.09 4.13 11.27
C GLY A 111 -17.10 4.74 10.30
N SER A 112 -17.12 6.06 10.14
CA SER A 112 -17.99 6.74 9.18
C SER A 112 -17.38 8.03 8.66
N ASP A 113 -17.90 8.51 7.52
CA ASP A 113 -17.49 9.79 6.94
C ASP A 113 -17.80 10.96 7.88
N ASP A 114 -18.91 10.90 8.60
CA ASP A 114 -19.31 11.93 9.56
C ASP A 114 -18.32 12.00 10.73
N GLU A 115 -17.88 10.84 11.24
CA GLU A 115 -16.84 10.78 12.27
C GLU A 115 -15.52 11.40 11.76
N ILE A 116 -15.11 11.09 10.51
CA ILE A 116 -13.90 11.71 9.92
C ILE A 116 -14.06 13.22 9.81
N GLY A 117 -15.20 13.69 9.29
CA GLY A 117 -15.49 15.13 9.19
C GLY A 117 -15.38 15.84 10.53
N GLU A 118 -15.96 15.27 11.59
CA GLU A 118 -15.87 15.86 12.93
C GLU A 118 -14.47 15.76 13.55
N ILE A 119 -13.73 14.65 13.32
CA ILE A 119 -12.31 14.54 13.71
C ILE A 119 -11.49 15.66 13.05
N LEU A 120 -11.64 15.88 11.74
CA LEU A 120 -10.93 16.94 11.03
C LEU A 120 -11.26 18.32 11.61
N ASN A 121 -12.53 18.58 11.96
CA ASN A 121 -12.97 19.79 12.63
C ASN A 121 -12.35 19.96 14.03
N VAL A 122 -12.34 18.90 14.85
CA VAL A 122 -11.71 18.90 16.18
C VAL A 122 -10.22 19.17 16.04
N CYS A 123 -9.54 18.46 15.15
CA CYS A 123 -8.10 18.60 14.93
C CYS A 123 -7.72 19.98 14.41
N SER A 124 -8.52 20.55 13.50
CA SER A 124 -8.31 21.92 13.01
C SER A 124 -8.40 22.95 14.15
N ARG A 125 -9.46 22.90 14.96
CA ARG A 125 -9.65 23.83 16.08
C ARG A 125 -8.58 23.71 17.16
N ARG A 126 -8.06 22.50 17.39
CA ARG A 126 -7.07 22.19 18.43
C ARG A 126 -5.63 22.20 17.92
N ARG A 127 -5.44 22.52 16.65
CA ARG A 127 -4.12 22.50 15.97
C ARG A 127 -3.41 21.14 16.15
N ILE A 128 -4.11 20.08 15.76
CA ILE A 128 -3.59 18.72 15.71
C ILE A 128 -3.45 18.32 14.23
N ALA A 129 -2.27 17.88 13.83
CA ALA A 129 -2.05 17.33 12.49
C ALA A 129 -2.70 15.95 12.36
N VAL A 130 -3.18 15.60 11.15
CA VAL A 130 -3.82 14.31 10.88
C VAL A 130 -3.07 13.60 9.75
N VAL A 131 -2.68 12.35 9.99
CA VAL A 131 -2.05 11.48 8.98
C VAL A 131 -2.97 10.29 8.72
N PRO A 132 -3.64 10.21 7.56
CA PRO A 132 -4.44 9.05 7.20
C PRO A 132 -3.56 7.80 7.08
N PHE A 133 -4.05 6.66 7.60
CA PHE A 133 -3.29 5.42 7.68
C PHE A 133 -4.11 4.24 7.15
N GLY A 134 -3.51 3.47 6.24
CA GLY A 134 -4.05 2.20 5.74
C GLY A 134 -3.19 1.02 6.19
N GLY A 135 -2.40 0.46 5.27
CA GLY A 135 -1.52 -0.69 5.54
C GLY A 135 -0.11 -0.36 6.06
N GLY A 136 0.27 0.91 6.13
CA GLY A 136 1.60 1.32 6.62
C GLY A 136 2.76 1.00 5.67
N THR A 137 2.50 0.82 4.38
CA THR A 137 3.47 0.36 3.36
C THR A 137 4.07 1.47 2.50
N SER A 138 3.78 2.73 2.76
CA SER A 138 4.39 3.87 2.05
C SER A 138 5.92 3.85 2.16
N VAL A 139 6.62 4.23 1.07
CA VAL A 139 8.08 4.29 1.01
C VAL A 139 8.62 5.69 0.67
N VAL A 140 7.74 6.70 0.70
CA VAL A 140 8.05 8.08 0.32
C VAL A 140 7.83 9.11 1.43
N GLY A 141 7.66 8.64 2.68
CA GLY A 141 7.49 9.50 3.85
C GLY A 141 6.06 10.03 4.07
N GLY A 142 5.06 9.63 3.27
CA GLY A 142 3.67 10.10 3.39
C GLY A 142 2.99 9.73 4.72
N LEU A 143 3.59 8.82 5.50
CA LEU A 143 3.09 8.41 6.81
C LEU A 143 3.95 8.93 7.98
N ASP A 144 4.96 9.76 7.72
CA ASP A 144 5.80 10.31 8.78
C ASP A 144 4.95 11.20 9.72
N PRO A 145 5.03 11.01 11.04
CA PRO A 145 4.23 11.75 12.01
C PRO A 145 4.80 13.15 12.24
N VAL A 146 4.81 13.97 11.20
CA VAL A 146 5.37 15.31 11.23
C VAL A 146 4.33 16.28 11.79
N ARG A 147 4.61 16.88 12.95
CA ARG A 147 3.73 17.87 13.58
C ARG A 147 3.74 19.21 12.84
N GLY A 148 4.87 19.61 12.23
CA GLY A 148 5.01 20.93 11.65
C GLY A 148 4.75 22.04 12.68
N GLU A 149 3.81 22.93 12.38
CA GLU A 149 3.36 24.00 13.28
C GLU A 149 2.24 23.59 14.25
N PHE A 150 1.83 22.31 14.24
CA PHE A 150 0.78 21.81 15.10
C PHE A 150 1.32 21.36 16.45
N GLY A 151 0.46 21.38 17.50
CA GLY A 151 0.83 20.96 18.84
C GLY A 151 1.01 19.45 18.98
N ALA A 152 0.24 18.68 18.22
CA ALA A 152 0.26 17.22 18.20
C ALA A 152 -0.01 16.68 16.79
N VAL A 153 0.17 15.35 16.60
CA VAL A 153 -0.18 14.64 15.37
C VAL A 153 -0.88 13.32 15.70
N VAL A 154 -1.98 13.03 15.01
CA VAL A 154 -2.69 11.76 15.15
C VAL A 154 -2.67 10.97 13.86
N SER A 155 -2.56 9.65 13.98
CA SER A 155 -2.79 8.72 12.88
C SER A 155 -4.28 8.39 12.81
N LEU A 156 -4.87 8.57 11.63
CA LEU A 156 -6.28 8.26 11.36
C LEU A 156 -6.36 6.91 10.65
N ASP A 157 -6.59 5.85 11.41
CA ASP A 157 -6.57 4.46 10.93
C ASP A 157 -7.92 4.06 10.33
N LEU A 158 -7.95 3.77 9.04
CA LEU A 158 -9.17 3.54 8.25
C LEU A 158 -9.65 2.09 8.24
N ARG A 159 -9.13 1.21 9.10
CA ARG A 159 -9.47 -0.24 9.11
C ARG A 159 -10.95 -0.58 9.25
N ARG A 160 -11.80 0.34 9.72
CA ARG A 160 -13.25 0.13 9.84
C ARG A 160 -14.01 0.44 8.55
N PHE A 161 -13.33 0.97 7.52
CA PHE A 161 -13.89 1.15 6.19
C PHE A 161 -13.65 -0.11 5.35
N ASP A 162 -14.39 -1.16 5.60
CA ASP A 162 -14.23 -2.51 5.04
C ASP A 162 -15.44 -3.00 4.23
N ALA A 163 -16.36 -2.11 3.90
CA ALA A 163 -17.56 -2.44 3.13
C ALA A 163 -17.23 -2.90 1.70
N VAL A 164 -18.01 -3.86 1.19
CA VAL A 164 -17.91 -4.39 -0.17
C VAL A 164 -19.27 -4.43 -0.83
N GLY A 165 -19.39 -3.80 -1.99
CA GLY A 165 -20.53 -3.88 -2.89
C GLY A 165 -20.06 -4.26 -4.28
N LEU A 166 -20.86 -5.03 -5.02
CA LEU A 166 -20.59 -5.42 -6.40
C LEU A 166 -21.82 -5.13 -7.28
N ASP A 167 -21.60 -4.43 -8.37
CA ASP A 167 -22.53 -4.27 -9.49
C ASP A 167 -22.05 -5.14 -10.66
N GLU A 168 -22.65 -6.31 -10.79
CA GLU A 168 -22.29 -7.29 -11.83
C GLU A 168 -22.63 -6.82 -13.24
N ILE A 169 -23.63 -5.93 -13.37
CA ILE A 169 -24.04 -5.39 -14.69
C ILE A 169 -22.98 -4.44 -15.23
N SER A 170 -22.45 -3.59 -14.36
CA SER A 170 -21.42 -2.61 -14.72
C SER A 170 -20.01 -3.16 -14.59
N ALA A 171 -19.83 -4.35 -14.02
CA ALA A 171 -18.55 -4.91 -13.60
C ALA A 171 -17.76 -3.91 -12.74
N GLU A 172 -18.42 -3.33 -11.74
CA GLU A 172 -17.85 -2.37 -10.81
C GLU A 172 -18.01 -2.85 -9.36
N ALA A 173 -16.95 -2.73 -8.57
CA ALA A 173 -17.00 -2.96 -7.13
C ALA A 173 -16.87 -1.64 -6.37
N THR A 174 -17.68 -1.46 -5.32
CA THR A 174 -17.50 -0.40 -4.32
C THR A 174 -16.81 -0.99 -3.10
N LEU A 175 -15.58 -0.56 -2.85
CA LEU A 175 -14.73 -1.08 -1.78
C LEU A 175 -14.39 0.02 -0.77
N GLY A 176 -14.46 -0.31 0.51
CA GLY A 176 -14.00 0.55 1.59
C GLY A 176 -12.48 0.72 1.57
N ALA A 177 -12.02 1.93 1.88
CA ALA A 177 -10.61 2.30 1.77
C ALA A 177 -9.69 1.53 2.74
N GLY A 178 -10.21 1.05 3.87
CA GLY A 178 -9.49 0.27 4.87
C GLY A 178 -9.37 -1.22 4.55
N LEU A 179 -10.04 -1.71 3.51
CA LEU A 179 -10.02 -3.12 3.13
C LEU A 179 -8.64 -3.52 2.61
N PRO A 180 -7.97 -4.56 3.18
CA PRO A 180 -6.70 -5.07 2.67
C PRO A 180 -6.86 -5.71 1.28
N GLY A 181 -5.83 -5.60 0.44
CA GLY A 181 -5.82 -6.17 -0.91
C GLY A 181 -6.23 -7.64 -0.97
N PRO A 182 -5.61 -8.56 -0.19
CA PRO A 182 -5.99 -9.99 -0.19
C PRO A 182 -7.46 -10.21 0.17
N ARG A 183 -7.99 -9.44 1.12
CA ARG A 183 -9.39 -9.59 1.53
C ARG A 183 -10.36 -9.08 0.48
N ALA A 184 -9.99 -8.03 -0.25
CA ALA A 184 -10.76 -7.53 -1.39
C ALA A 184 -10.87 -8.61 -2.49
N GLU A 185 -9.73 -9.19 -2.87
CA GLU A 185 -9.70 -10.26 -3.88
C GLU A 185 -10.50 -11.50 -3.44
N GLU A 186 -10.37 -11.93 -2.19
CA GLU A 186 -11.14 -13.06 -1.66
C GLU A 186 -12.66 -12.82 -1.77
N LEU A 187 -13.13 -11.64 -1.35
CA LEU A 187 -14.55 -11.30 -1.38
C LEU A 187 -15.12 -11.12 -2.80
N LEU A 188 -14.29 -10.67 -3.73
CA LEU A 188 -14.65 -10.58 -5.15
C LEU A 188 -14.67 -11.97 -5.80
N ALA A 189 -13.67 -12.81 -5.49
CA ALA A 189 -13.57 -14.19 -6.03
C ALA A 189 -14.75 -15.06 -5.61
N GLU A 190 -15.31 -14.88 -4.40
CA GLU A 190 -16.56 -15.56 -3.96
C GLU A 190 -17.74 -15.28 -4.92
N ARG A 191 -17.65 -14.21 -5.73
CA ARG A 191 -18.65 -13.82 -6.73
C ARG A 191 -18.19 -14.00 -8.16
N GLY A 192 -17.03 -14.62 -8.38
CA GLY A 192 -16.48 -14.87 -9.72
C GLY A 192 -15.77 -13.67 -10.34
N TYR A 193 -15.39 -12.67 -9.55
CA TYR A 193 -14.68 -11.48 -9.99
C TYR A 193 -13.33 -11.34 -9.31
N GLU A 194 -12.42 -10.57 -9.92
CA GLU A 194 -11.16 -10.15 -9.33
C GLU A 194 -10.89 -8.68 -9.66
N LEU A 195 -10.11 -8.03 -8.81
CA LEU A 195 -9.53 -6.72 -9.09
C LEU A 195 -8.27 -6.86 -9.94
N GLY A 196 -7.50 -7.91 -9.70
CA GLY A 196 -6.29 -8.22 -10.46
C GLY A 196 -5.11 -7.31 -10.17
N HIS A 197 -5.13 -6.55 -9.06
CA HIS A 197 -4.08 -5.60 -8.71
C HIS A 197 -3.13 -6.17 -7.66
N TYR A 198 -1.92 -6.56 -8.07
CA TYR A 198 -0.93 -7.24 -7.22
C TYR A 198 0.40 -6.46 -7.11
N PRO A 199 0.44 -5.32 -6.37
CA PRO A 199 1.71 -4.64 -6.07
C PRO A 199 2.55 -5.45 -5.09
N GLN A 200 3.84 -5.15 -4.95
CA GLN A 200 4.72 -5.83 -4.00
C GLN A 200 4.21 -5.76 -2.54
N SER A 201 3.54 -4.67 -2.19
CA SER A 201 2.92 -4.47 -0.89
C SER A 201 1.53 -5.10 -0.73
N PHE A 202 1.02 -5.82 -1.72
CA PHE A 202 -0.36 -6.34 -1.81
C PHE A 202 -0.87 -6.94 -0.51
N ARG A 203 -0.05 -7.78 0.14
CA ARG A 203 -0.43 -8.49 1.35
C ARG A 203 -0.82 -7.56 2.52
N PHE A 204 -0.26 -6.35 2.57
CA PHE A 204 -0.39 -5.44 3.71
C PHE A 204 -1.08 -4.12 3.37
N ALA A 205 -1.05 -3.71 2.12
CA ALA A 205 -1.63 -2.46 1.68
C ALA A 205 -3.16 -2.55 1.59
N THR A 206 -3.82 -1.40 1.67
CA THR A 206 -5.27 -1.28 1.61
C THR A 206 -5.72 -0.63 0.31
N ILE A 207 -6.99 -0.82 -0.03
CA ILE A 207 -7.62 -0.25 -1.24
C ILE A 207 -7.45 1.28 -1.29
N GLY A 208 -7.67 1.98 -0.18
CA GLY A 208 -7.43 3.42 -0.09
C GLY A 208 -5.96 3.78 -0.25
N GLY A 209 -5.05 2.94 0.28
CA GLY A 209 -3.61 3.10 0.11
C GLY A 209 -3.17 2.97 -1.34
N PHE A 210 -3.72 2.01 -2.09
CA PHE A 210 -3.44 1.87 -3.52
C PHE A 210 -3.82 3.13 -4.31
N ALA A 211 -4.99 3.70 -4.03
CA ALA A 211 -5.44 4.94 -4.66
C ALA A 211 -4.59 6.16 -4.26
N ALA A 212 -4.30 6.28 -2.96
CA ALA A 212 -3.52 7.39 -2.42
C ALA A 212 -2.09 7.46 -2.97
N THR A 213 -1.55 6.35 -3.50
CA THR A 213 -0.18 6.26 -4.04
C THR A 213 -0.12 6.01 -5.55
N ARG A 214 -1.25 5.92 -6.25
CA ARG A 214 -1.33 5.48 -7.66
C ARG A 214 -0.54 4.18 -7.88
N SER A 215 -0.85 3.19 -7.05
CA SER A 215 -0.12 1.92 -6.99
C SER A 215 -0.03 1.24 -8.36
N SER A 216 1.12 0.64 -8.66
CA SER A 216 1.33 -0.24 -9.81
C SER A 216 1.67 -1.64 -9.32
N GLY A 217 1.24 -2.66 -10.04
CA GLY A 217 1.45 -4.07 -9.72
C GLY A 217 1.92 -4.87 -10.92
N GLN A 218 2.13 -6.17 -10.72
CA GLN A 218 2.62 -7.05 -11.77
C GLN A 218 1.65 -7.16 -12.97
N ASN A 219 0.35 -7.10 -12.69
CA ASN A 219 -0.71 -7.20 -13.71
C ASN A 219 -1.05 -5.85 -14.35
N SER A 220 -0.32 -4.79 -14.05
CA SER A 220 -0.64 -3.46 -14.58
C SER A 220 -0.40 -3.31 -16.08
N ALA A 221 0.33 -4.23 -16.71
CA ALA A 221 0.43 -4.26 -18.16
C ALA A 221 -0.94 -4.56 -18.83
N GLY A 222 -1.72 -5.49 -18.27
CA GLY A 222 -3.05 -5.83 -18.79
C GLY A 222 -4.18 -5.02 -18.17
N TYR A 223 -4.22 -4.87 -16.84
CA TYR A 223 -5.33 -4.24 -16.13
C TYR A 223 -5.15 -2.75 -15.86
N GLY A 224 -3.99 -2.19 -16.18
CA GLY A 224 -3.65 -0.80 -15.88
C GLY A 224 -3.13 -0.62 -14.45
N ARG A 225 -2.71 0.61 -14.12
CA ARG A 225 -2.38 0.99 -12.75
C ARG A 225 -3.68 1.18 -11.95
N PHE A 226 -3.54 1.21 -10.63
CA PHE A 226 -4.73 1.31 -9.77
C PHE A 226 -5.57 2.56 -10.03
N ASP A 227 -4.95 3.69 -10.33
CA ASP A 227 -5.65 4.95 -10.67
C ASP A 227 -6.50 4.82 -11.94
N GLU A 228 -6.07 4.02 -12.93
CA GLU A 228 -6.82 3.77 -14.17
C GLU A 228 -8.04 2.87 -13.93
N MET A 229 -8.00 2.02 -12.90
CA MET A 229 -9.12 1.17 -12.48
C MET A 229 -10.19 1.96 -11.72
N VAL A 230 -9.87 3.15 -11.16
CA VAL A 230 -10.79 3.94 -10.34
C VAL A 230 -11.86 4.61 -11.21
N ARG A 231 -13.11 4.20 -11.03
CA ARG A 231 -14.31 4.80 -11.65
C ARG A 231 -14.90 5.93 -10.82
N GLY A 232 -14.71 5.89 -9.52
CA GLY A 232 -15.14 6.93 -8.59
C GLY A 232 -14.48 6.77 -7.24
N LEU A 233 -14.48 7.84 -6.46
CA LEU A 233 -14.00 7.82 -5.09
C LEU A 233 -14.76 8.78 -4.19
N ARG A 234 -14.86 8.40 -2.94
CA ARG A 234 -15.46 9.19 -1.88
C ARG A 234 -14.37 9.70 -0.95
N VAL A 235 -14.36 11.01 -0.75
CA VAL A 235 -13.32 11.70 0.02
C VAL A 235 -13.95 12.61 1.05
N VAL A 236 -13.47 12.55 2.28
CA VAL A 236 -13.82 13.47 3.35
C VAL A 236 -12.74 14.53 3.47
N THR A 237 -13.15 15.79 3.41
CA THR A 237 -12.29 16.96 3.56
C THR A 237 -12.79 17.85 4.68
N PRO A 238 -12.00 18.83 5.16
CA PRO A 238 -12.50 19.83 6.11
C PRO A 238 -13.69 20.64 5.61
N ALA A 239 -13.90 20.71 4.28
CA ALA A 239 -15.01 21.43 3.66
C ALA A 239 -16.26 20.54 3.45
N GLY A 240 -16.19 19.25 3.71
CA GLY A 240 -17.27 18.29 3.55
C GLY A 240 -16.88 17.05 2.75
N VAL A 241 -17.88 16.22 2.46
CA VAL A 241 -17.74 14.97 1.72
C VAL A 241 -17.87 15.24 0.23
N LEU A 242 -16.96 14.69 -0.55
CA LEU A 242 -16.98 14.69 -2.02
C LEU A 242 -17.24 13.26 -2.51
N ASP A 243 -18.18 13.11 -3.44
CA ASP A 243 -18.43 11.87 -4.18
C ASP A 243 -18.12 12.16 -5.66
N LEU A 244 -16.97 11.66 -6.11
CA LEU A 244 -16.34 11.97 -7.38
C LEU A 244 -16.42 10.80 -8.35
N GLY A 245 -16.67 11.12 -9.63
CA GLY A 245 -16.73 10.13 -10.71
C GLY A 245 -18.01 9.30 -10.66
N ARG A 246 -18.98 9.62 -11.52
CA ARG A 246 -20.25 8.86 -11.67
C ARG A 246 -20.26 7.98 -12.91
N ALA A 247 -19.32 8.22 -13.80
CA ALA A 247 -19.13 7.51 -15.05
C ALA A 247 -17.64 7.36 -15.32
N PRO A 248 -17.21 6.39 -16.15
CA PRO A 248 -15.82 6.21 -16.52
C PRO A 248 -15.16 7.46 -17.09
N ALA A 249 -15.91 8.25 -17.85
CA ALA A 249 -15.48 9.52 -18.40
C ALA A 249 -16.60 10.54 -18.39
N SER A 250 -16.24 11.83 -18.26
CA SER A 250 -17.19 12.95 -18.30
C SER A 250 -16.63 14.05 -19.20
N ALA A 251 -17.51 14.68 -19.98
CA ALA A 251 -17.18 15.86 -20.78
C ALA A 251 -17.26 17.17 -19.98
N ALA A 252 -17.63 17.12 -18.70
CA ALA A 252 -17.83 18.29 -17.85
C ALA A 252 -16.64 18.54 -16.93
N GLY A 253 -15.95 19.66 -17.12
CA GLY A 253 -14.93 20.21 -16.25
C GLY A 253 -13.67 19.34 -16.10
N PRO A 254 -12.75 19.70 -15.19
CA PRO A 254 -11.62 18.85 -14.85
C PRO A 254 -12.08 17.63 -14.07
N ASP A 255 -11.39 16.50 -14.27
CA ASP A 255 -11.60 15.30 -13.47
C ASP A 255 -10.98 15.45 -12.08
N LEU A 256 -11.82 15.76 -11.10
CA LEU A 256 -11.36 15.99 -9.73
C LEU A 256 -10.84 14.71 -9.04
N ARG A 257 -11.10 13.51 -9.59
CA ARG A 257 -10.50 12.27 -9.05
C ARG A 257 -8.98 12.37 -9.08
N GLU A 258 -8.41 12.95 -10.14
CA GLU A 258 -6.98 13.10 -10.36
C GLU A 258 -6.29 13.98 -9.30
N LEU A 259 -7.04 14.84 -8.61
CA LEU A 259 -6.51 15.64 -7.51
C LEU A 259 -6.23 14.80 -6.26
N PHE A 260 -7.06 13.79 -6.00
CA PHE A 260 -6.97 12.96 -4.80
C PHE A 260 -6.17 11.67 -5.02
N LEU A 261 -6.20 11.13 -6.23
CA LEU A 261 -5.37 9.99 -6.60
C LEU A 261 -3.88 10.37 -6.58
N GLY A 262 -3.09 9.64 -5.80
CA GLY A 262 -1.68 9.93 -5.61
C GLY A 262 -1.37 11.10 -4.67
N SER A 263 -2.36 11.65 -3.97
CA SER A 263 -2.19 12.78 -3.04
C SER A 263 -1.69 12.36 -1.65
N GLU A 264 -1.64 11.08 -1.35
CA GLU A 264 -1.20 10.49 -0.07
C GLU A 264 -1.89 11.10 1.17
N GLY A 265 -3.15 11.50 1.02
CA GLY A 265 -3.95 12.07 2.10
C GLY A 265 -3.78 13.58 2.30
N ALA A 266 -2.97 14.27 1.46
CA ALA A 266 -2.71 15.71 1.60
C ALA A 266 -3.97 16.58 1.42
N PHE A 267 -4.94 16.15 0.60
CA PHE A 267 -6.13 16.94 0.27
C PHE A 267 -7.42 16.43 0.90
N GLY A 268 -7.37 15.26 1.55
CA GLY A 268 -8.53 14.66 2.19
C GLY A 268 -8.34 13.18 2.45
N VAL A 269 -9.32 12.58 3.10
CA VAL A 269 -9.31 11.17 3.50
C VAL A 269 -10.20 10.38 2.54
N ILE A 270 -9.61 9.49 1.76
CA ILE A 270 -10.36 8.58 0.88
C ILE A 270 -11.03 7.51 1.76
N THR A 271 -12.35 7.35 1.64
CA THR A 271 -13.14 6.41 2.47
C THR A 271 -13.75 5.26 1.69
N ALA A 272 -14.04 5.44 0.41
CA ALA A 272 -14.52 4.39 -0.47
C ALA A 272 -14.10 4.65 -1.91
N LEU A 273 -13.99 3.56 -2.69
CA LEU A 273 -13.66 3.62 -4.11
C LEU A 273 -14.64 2.76 -4.92
N ARG A 274 -15.01 3.24 -6.09
CA ARG A 274 -15.62 2.42 -7.15
C ARG A 274 -14.55 2.04 -8.15
N LEU A 275 -14.38 0.75 -8.37
CA LEU A 275 -13.30 0.17 -9.13
C LEU A 275 -13.86 -0.71 -10.23
N GLN A 276 -13.26 -0.69 -11.40
CA GLN A 276 -13.51 -1.71 -12.40
C GLN A 276 -13.00 -3.05 -11.88
N VAL A 277 -13.79 -4.09 -12.08
CA VAL A 277 -13.43 -5.48 -11.78
C VAL A 277 -13.57 -6.33 -13.03
N HIS A 278 -12.93 -7.48 -13.02
CA HIS A 278 -12.91 -8.41 -14.15
C HIS A 278 -13.44 -9.78 -13.69
N PRO A 279 -14.10 -10.56 -14.56
CA PRO A 279 -14.36 -11.96 -14.28
C PRO A 279 -13.03 -12.69 -14.02
N VAL A 280 -13.03 -13.60 -13.04
CA VAL A 280 -11.85 -14.45 -12.80
C VAL A 280 -11.53 -15.21 -14.08
N PRO A 281 -10.30 -15.12 -14.62
CA PRO A 281 -9.94 -15.77 -15.87
C PRO A 281 -10.00 -17.30 -15.72
N GLU A 282 -10.59 -17.98 -16.71
CA GLU A 282 -10.67 -19.43 -16.74
C GLU A 282 -9.33 -20.08 -17.10
N VAL A 283 -8.50 -19.36 -17.86
CA VAL A 283 -7.20 -19.85 -18.35
C VAL A 283 -6.13 -18.83 -18.03
N ARG A 284 -5.00 -19.32 -17.50
CA ARG A 284 -3.76 -18.54 -17.34
C ARG A 284 -2.62 -19.30 -17.99
N VAL A 285 -1.94 -18.65 -18.93
CA VAL A 285 -0.77 -19.21 -19.63
C VAL A 285 0.46 -18.43 -19.19
N TYR A 286 1.41 -19.15 -18.61
CA TYR A 286 2.70 -18.60 -18.18
C TYR A 286 3.75 -18.95 -19.21
N GLU A 287 4.49 -17.96 -19.70
CA GLU A 287 5.56 -18.15 -20.66
C GLU A 287 6.85 -17.49 -20.19
N ALA A 288 7.95 -18.10 -20.53
CA ALA A 288 9.30 -17.58 -20.26
C ALA A 288 10.11 -17.58 -21.56
N TRP A 289 10.75 -16.46 -21.85
CA TRP A 289 11.51 -16.22 -23.08
C TRP A 289 12.90 -15.75 -22.74
N THR A 290 13.91 -16.25 -23.46
CA THR A 290 15.29 -15.80 -23.27
C THR A 290 15.74 -15.00 -24.49
N PHE A 291 16.35 -13.86 -24.24
CA PHE A 291 16.92 -12.98 -25.27
C PHE A 291 18.42 -12.83 -25.07
N PRO A 292 19.20 -12.65 -26.19
CA PRO A 292 20.65 -12.51 -26.11
C PRO A 292 21.11 -11.32 -25.24
N ASP A 293 20.36 -10.22 -25.28
CA ASP A 293 20.63 -8.99 -24.53
C ASP A 293 19.33 -8.23 -24.22
N PHE A 294 19.43 -7.24 -23.32
CA PHE A 294 18.31 -6.43 -22.90
C PHE A 294 17.67 -5.61 -24.03
N ALA A 295 18.46 -5.11 -24.99
CA ALA A 295 17.93 -4.28 -26.08
C ALA A 295 17.04 -5.08 -27.02
N ILE A 296 17.41 -6.30 -27.33
CA ILE A 296 16.60 -7.23 -28.17
C ILE A 296 15.31 -7.60 -27.41
N GLY A 297 15.42 -7.94 -26.13
CA GLY A 297 14.27 -8.25 -25.29
C GLY A 297 13.30 -7.07 -25.20
N ALA A 298 13.79 -5.87 -24.90
CA ALA A 298 12.97 -4.66 -24.83
C ALA A 298 12.29 -4.32 -26.16
N HIS A 299 12.96 -4.56 -27.29
CA HIS A 299 12.35 -4.38 -28.62
C HIS A 299 11.19 -5.36 -28.86
N ALA A 300 11.36 -6.63 -28.46
CA ALA A 300 10.32 -7.65 -28.59
C ALA A 300 9.10 -7.31 -27.70
N LEU A 301 9.34 -6.98 -26.44
CA LEU A 301 8.26 -6.64 -25.50
C LEU A 301 7.50 -5.38 -25.95
N ARG A 302 8.22 -4.37 -26.44
CA ARG A 302 7.58 -3.19 -27.03
C ARG A 302 6.65 -3.56 -28.20
N ALA A 303 7.05 -4.47 -29.06
CA ALA A 303 6.24 -4.90 -30.18
C ALA A 303 4.94 -5.60 -29.70
N VAL A 304 5.04 -6.45 -28.67
CA VAL A 304 3.88 -7.10 -28.04
C VAL A 304 2.93 -6.06 -27.47
N GLU A 305 3.42 -5.11 -26.69
CA GLU A 305 2.62 -4.06 -26.06
C GLU A 305 1.91 -3.15 -27.09
N GLN A 306 2.60 -2.82 -28.19
CA GLN A 306 2.05 -1.93 -29.22
C GLN A 306 1.07 -2.62 -30.17
N GLN A 307 0.95 -3.95 -30.17
CA GLN A 307 0.01 -4.71 -31.01
C GLN A 307 -1.39 -4.83 -30.42
N GLY A 308 -1.58 -4.49 -29.13
CA GLY A 308 -2.89 -4.31 -28.51
C GLY A 308 -3.46 -5.54 -27.79
N ASP A 309 -2.96 -6.75 -28.01
CA ASP A 309 -3.37 -7.97 -27.32
C ASP A 309 -2.28 -8.40 -26.33
N GLY A 310 -1.84 -7.45 -25.49
CA GLY A 310 -0.74 -7.64 -24.56
C GLY A 310 -1.06 -8.62 -23.43
N PRO A 311 -0.03 -9.23 -22.84
CA PRO A 311 -0.18 -10.09 -21.67
C PRO A 311 -0.58 -9.28 -20.44
N THR A 312 -1.22 -9.93 -19.47
CA THR A 312 -1.56 -9.33 -18.17
C THR A 312 -0.30 -9.00 -17.38
N VAL A 313 0.72 -9.86 -17.47
CA VAL A 313 2.05 -9.61 -16.90
C VAL A 313 3.08 -9.57 -18.03
N LEU A 314 3.89 -8.53 -18.02
CA LEU A 314 4.98 -8.34 -18.98
C LEU A 314 6.21 -7.84 -18.21
N ARG A 315 7.23 -8.71 -18.09
CA ARG A 315 8.46 -8.40 -17.35
C ARG A 315 9.68 -8.82 -18.14
N LEU A 316 10.70 -7.98 -18.16
CA LEU A 316 12.02 -8.27 -18.67
C LEU A 316 13.07 -8.00 -17.59
N SER A 317 13.86 -9.02 -17.27
CA SER A 317 15.04 -8.91 -16.42
C SER A 317 16.28 -8.74 -17.28
N ASP A 318 17.20 -7.86 -16.87
CA ASP A 318 18.49 -7.71 -17.53
C ASP A 318 19.40 -8.92 -17.27
N GLU A 319 20.60 -8.90 -17.83
CA GLU A 319 21.58 -9.99 -17.73
C GLU A 319 22.02 -10.23 -16.28
N VAL A 320 22.11 -9.18 -15.49
CA VAL A 320 22.54 -9.26 -14.08
C VAL A 320 21.44 -9.85 -13.22
N GLU A 321 20.23 -9.31 -13.32
CA GLU A 321 19.05 -9.83 -12.58
C GLU A 321 18.76 -11.27 -12.97
N THR A 322 18.83 -11.59 -14.28
CA THR A 322 18.66 -12.97 -14.79
C THR A 322 19.70 -13.90 -14.21
N GLY A 323 20.96 -13.48 -14.16
CA GLY A 323 22.05 -14.26 -13.60
C GLY A 323 21.87 -14.52 -12.09
N ILE A 324 21.43 -13.52 -11.33
CA ILE A 324 21.14 -13.66 -9.90
C ILE A 324 19.99 -14.64 -9.68
N ALA A 325 18.88 -14.49 -10.41
CA ALA A 325 17.71 -15.36 -10.29
C ALA A 325 18.08 -16.82 -10.61
N SER A 326 18.83 -17.06 -11.69
CA SER A 326 19.29 -18.41 -12.07
C SER A 326 20.21 -19.03 -11.01
N ALA A 327 21.11 -18.25 -10.43
CA ALA A 327 22.03 -18.72 -9.38
C ALA A 327 21.27 -19.10 -8.09
N LEU A 328 20.20 -18.37 -7.73
CA LEU A 328 19.36 -18.68 -6.57
C LEU A 328 18.59 -20.00 -6.73
N GLU A 329 18.28 -20.39 -7.97
CA GLU A 329 17.64 -21.67 -8.28
C GLU A 329 18.65 -22.83 -8.53
N GLY A 330 19.94 -22.60 -8.31
CA GLY A 330 21.00 -23.59 -8.53
C GLY A 330 21.25 -23.89 -10.01
N GLN A 331 20.77 -23.05 -10.91
CA GLN A 331 20.98 -23.18 -12.35
C GLN A 331 22.24 -22.42 -12.76
N SER A 332 23.10 -23.04 -13.59
CA SER A 332 24.17 -22.32 -14.26
C SER A 332 23.53 -21.40 -15.30
N GLY A 333 23.60 -20.10 -15.08
CA GLY A 333 22.95 -19.11 -15.96
C GLY A 333 23.40 -19.31 -17.43
N SER A 334 22.44 -19.41 -18.33
CA SER A 334 22.67 -19.54 -19.79
C SER A 334 23.15 -18.23 -20.42
N GLY A 335 23.31 -17.14 -19.63
CA GLY A 335 23.52 -15.78 -20.14
C GLY A 335 22.27 -15.22 -20.81
N GLY A 336 22.26 -13.88 -21.02
CA GLY A 336 21.13 -13.18 -21.64
C GLY A 336 20.08 -12.69 -20.65
N CYS A 337 18.95 -12.23 -21.18
CA CYS A 337 17.83 -11.60 -20.45
C CYS A 337 16.62 -12.51 -20.44
N LEU A 338 15.94 -12.62 -19.28
CA LEU A 338 14.73 -13.40 -19.11
C LEU A 338 13.51 -12.49 -19.19
N ALA A 339 12.58 -12.81 -20.09
CA ALA A 339 11.24 -12.24 -20.07
C ALA A 339 10.22 -13.25 -19.52
N ILE A 340 9.28 -12.76 -18.71
CA ILE A 340 8.14 -13.50 -18.20
C ILE A 340 6.88 -12.82 -18.68
N THR A 341 5.98 -13.57 -19.27
CA THR A 341 4.66 -13.12 -19.70
C THR A 341 3.58 -14.00 -19.12
N VAL A 342 2.44 -13.40 -18.78
CA VAL A 342 1.24 -14.14 -18.39
C VAL A 342 0.07 -13.63 -19.23
N PHE A 343 -0.56 -14.55 -19.92
CA PHE A 343 -1.79 -14.28 -20.66
C PHE A 343 -2.97 -14.86 -19.91
N GLU A 344 -4.05 -14.13 -19.86
CA GLU A 344 -5.29 -14.53 -19.20
C GLU A 344 -6.45 -14.46 -20.19
N GLY A 345 -7.43 -15.35 -20.03
CA GLY A 345 -8.59 -15.42 -20.92
C GLY A 345 -9.69 -16.33 -20.41
N THR A 346 -10.77 -16.38 -21.18
CA THR A 346 -11.95 -17.24 -20.96
C THR A 346 -11.88 -18.46 -21.85
#